data_dc7fe0c3bf5f495a9c9e810c5dd3afd5
#
_entry.id   dc7fe0c3bf5f495a9c9e810c5dd3afd5
#
_cell.length_a   1.000
_cell.length_b   1.000
_cell.length_c   1.000
_cell.angle_alpha   90.00
_cell.angle_beta   90.00
_cell.angle_gamma   90.00
#
_symmetry.space_group_name_H-M   'P 1'
#
loop_
_entity.id
_entity.type
_entity.pdbx_description
1 polymer ?
#
loop_
_entity_poly.entity_id
_entity_poly.type
_entity_poly.pdbx_seq_one_letter_code
_entity_poly.pdbx_strand_id
1 'polypeptide(L)'
;MREFVKAAPEAPDDMYAYIYGAADSMKDKDLRALCIKVLSDNREKLMYYPAAQKNHHAELAGLLYHTKRMLMTGERVCEVYTNLNRDMVAAGVILHDMEKLNEIEAEEDGIATGYSFEGQMLGHIIQGVKVLDKLTAELGFPREKAIMLEHMILSHHYE
;
A
#
# COMPACT_ATOMS: atom_id res chain seq x y z
N MET A 1 12.47 30.55 10.20
CA MET A 1 11.40 29.78 10.83
C MET A 1 11.31 28.41 10.17
N ARG A 2 11.31 27.37 10.95
CA ARG A 2 11.23 26.01 10.41
C ARG A 2 9.79 25.72 9.98
N GLU A 3 9.61 25.29 8.74
CA GLU A 3 8.32 24.81 8.31
C GLU A 3 8.06 23.43 8.91
N PHE A 4 6.86 23.22 9.43
CA PHE A 4 6.45 21.94 9.95
C PHE A 4 5.82 21.12 8.83
N VAL A 5 6.29 19.89 8.67
CA VAL A 5 5.62 18.94 7.79
C VAL A 5 4.29 18.56 8.45
N LYS A 6 3.22 18.70 7.69
CA LYS A 6 1.90 18.33 8.17
C LYS A 6 1.85 16.84 8.42
N ALA A 7 1.45 16.44 9.62
CA ALA A 7 1.25 15.04 9.96
C ALA A 7 -0.15 14.59 9.59
N ALA A 8 -0.32 13.28 9.34
CA ALA A 8 -1.63 12.67 9.21
C ALA A 8 -2.45 12.89 10.50
N PRO A 9 -3.79 12.99 10.41
CA PRO A 9 -4.63 13.28 11.58
C PRO A 9 -4.71 12.14 12.60
N GLU A 10 -4.13 10.98 12.33
CA GLU A 10 -4.09 9.83 13.22
C GLU A 10 -2.64 9.43 13.50
N ALA A 11 -2.40 8.78 14.64
CA ALA A 11 -1.08 8.29 14.99
C ALA A 11 -0.65 7.16 14.03
N PRO A 12 0.59 7.18 13.51
CA PRO A 12 1.05 6.13 12.59
C PRO A 12 0.92 4.71 13.14
N ASP A 13 1.22 4.50 14.42
CA ASP A 13 1.08 3.18 15.04
C ASP A 13 -0.36 2.66 15.02
N ASP A 14 -1.32 3.55 15.26
CA ASP A 14 -2.75 3.19 15.24
C ASP A 14 -3.21 2.85 13.83
N MET A 15 -2.77 3.62 12.84
CA MET A 15 -3.10 3.37 11.44
C MET A 15 -2.49 2.05 10.97
N TYR A 16 -1.24 1.80 11.30
CA TYR A 16 -0.57 0.55 10.97
C TYR A 16 -1.29 -0.64 11.60
N ALA A 17 -1.65 -0.53 12.87
CA ALA A 17 -2.36 -1.59 13.59
C ALA A 17 -3.71 -1.92 12.92
N TYR A 18 -4.43 -0.91 12.45
CA TYR A 18 -5.69 -1.11 11.73
C TYR A 18 -5.47 -1.89 10.42
N ILE A 19 -4.49 -1.46 9.64
CA ILE A 19 -4.17 -2.09 8.34
C ILE A 19 -3.67 -3.52 8.55
N TYR A 20 -2.78 -3.71 9.51
CA TYR A 20 -2.25 -5.04 9.86
C TYR A 20 -3.38 -5.96 10.33
N GLY A 21 -4.28 -5.46 11.18
CA GLY A 21 -5.43 -6.22 11.65
C GLY A 21 -6.35 -6.64 10.51
N ALA A 22 -6.55 -5.77 9.51
CA ALA A 22 -7.32 -6.11 8.31
C ALA A 22 -6.66 -7.26 7.55
N ALA A 23 -5.34 -7.22 7.39
CA ALA A 23 -4.60 -8.30 6.74
C ALA A 23 -4.67 -9.61 7.54
N ASP A 24 -4.45 -9.51 8.85
CA ASP A 24 -4.44 -10.68 9.75
C ASP A 24 -5.80 -11.37 9.83
N SER A 25 -6.88 -10.65 9.60
CA SER A 25 -8.24 -11.19 9.65
C SER A 25 -8.69 -11.86 8.34
N MET A 26 -7.88 -11.82 7.30
CA MET A 26 -8.22 -12.45 6.02
C MET A 26 -8.39 -13.96 6.17
N LYS A 27 -9.40 -14.50 5.52
CA LYS A 27 -9.67 -15.95 5.48
C LYS A 27 -8.76 -16.67 4.49
N ASP A 28 -8.41 -16.00 3.39
CA ASP A 28 -7.49 -16.52 2.39
C ASP A 28 -6.06 -16.51 2.95
N LYS A 29 -5.50 -17.69 3.15
CA LYS A 29 -4.16 -17.86 3.75
C LYS A 29 -3.06 -17.23 2.93
N ASP A 30 -3.15 -17.31 1.62
CA ASP A 30 -2.13 -16.79 0.70
C ASP A 30 -2.14 -15.27 0.70
N LEU A 31 -3.31 -14.65 0.61
CA LEU A 31 -3.47 -13.20 0.65
C LEU A 31 -3.03 -12.64 2.01
N ARG A 32 -3.40 -13.33 3.09
CA ARG A 32 -2.99 -12.93 4.44
C ARG A 32 -1.47 -12.94 4.60
N ALA A 33 -0.82 -14.03 4.20
CA ALA A 33 0.63 -14.16 4.30
C ALA A 33 1.36 -13.08 3.49
N LEU A 34 0.90 -12.83 2.28
CA LEU A 34 1.47 -11.81 1.40
C LEU A 34 1.35 -10.41 1.99
N CYS A 35 0.17 -10.03 2.42
CA CYS A 35 -0.07 -8.70 2.98
C CYS A 35 0.70 -8.48 4.28
N ILE A 36 0.73 -9.47 5.17
CA ILE A 36 1.48 -9.39 6.43
C ILE A 36 2.98 -9.25 6.14
N LYS A 37 3.50 -10.01 5.18
CA LYS A 37 4.92 -9.91 4.82
C LYS A 37 5.26 -8.50 4.31
N VAL A 38 4.48 -7.97 3.40
CA VAL A 38 4.72 -6.64 2.84
C VAL A 38 4.64 -5.56 3.93
N LEU A 39 3.63 -5.63 4.79
CA LEU A 39 3.46 -4.68 5.88
C LEU A 39 4.61 -4.77 6.90
N SER A 40 4.98 -5.98 7.29
CA SER A 40 6.05 -6.19 8.28
C SER A 40 7.41 -5.75 7.75
N ASP A 41 7.73 -6.07 6.50
CA ASP A 41 9.01 -5.73 5.88
C ASP A 41 9.17 -4.22 5.70
N ASN A 42 8.09 -3.47 5.61
CA ASN A 42 8.11 -2.03 5.34
C ASN A 42 7.62 -1.18 6.51
N ARG A 43 7.45 -1.78 7.68
CA ARG A 43 6.85 -1.10 8.84
C ARG A 43 7.51 0.23 9.18
N GLU A 44 8.84 0.27 9.26
CA GLU A 44 9.56 1.48 9.63
C GLU A 44 9.34 2.62 8.63
N LYS A 45 9.44 2.31 7.34
CA LYS A 45 9.20 3.31 6.28
C LYS A 45 7.78 3.83 6.30
N LEU A 46 6.81 2.95 6.52
CA LEU A 46 5.40 3.32 6.53
C LEU A 46 5.07 4.35 7.61
N MET A 47 5.81 4.35 8.72
CA MET A 47 5.56 5.28 9.83
C MET A 47 5.73 6.75 9.43
N TYR A 48 6.51 7.05 8.41
CA TYR A 48 6.75 8.45 7.99
C TYR A 48 6.51 8.73 6.51
N TYR A 49 6.27 7.71 5.69
CA TYR A 49 6.27 7.88 4.23
C TYR A 49 5.01 8.62 3.73
N PRO A 50 5.18 9.66 2.87
CA PRO A 50 4.04 10.37 2.30
C PRO A 50 3.37 9.56 1.17
N ALA A 51 2.10 9.82 0.90
CA ALA A 51 1.39 9.18 -0.19
C ALA A 51 1.80 9.75 -1.56
N ALA A 52 2.25 11.01 -1.59
CA ALA A 52 2.65 11.68 -2.82
C ALA A 52 3.67 12.78 -2.53
N GLN A 53 4.42 13.18 -3.56
CA GLN A 53 5.46 14.18 -3.40
C GLN A 53 4.95 15.62 -3.31
N LYS A 54 3.89 15.95 -4.05
CA LYS A 54 3.46 17.35 -4.23
C LYS A 54 1.94 17.49 -4.23
N ASN A 55 1.26 17.13 -3.18
CA ASN A 55 -0.16 17.42 -3.05
C ASN A 55 -0.57 17.27 -1.59
N HIS A 56 -1.87 17.28 -1.33
CA HIS A 56 -2.40 17.17 0.02
C HIS A 56 -2.11 15.82 0.71
N HIS A 57 -1.57 14.84 0.00
CA HIS A 57 -1.13 13.57 0.57
C HIS A 57 0.38 13.54 0.88
N ALA A 58 1.09 14.64 0.69
CA ALA A 58 2.50 14.76 1.08
C ALA A 58 2.65 15.02 2.58
N GLU A 59 1.86 14.35 3.38
CA GLU A 59 1.85 14.44 4.84
C GLU A 59 2.71 13.33 5.45
N LEU A 60 3.28 13.59 6.63
CA LEU A 60 3.98 12.57 7.40
C LEU A 60 3.04 11.39 7.66
N ALA A 61 3.47 10.17 7.30
CA ALA A 61 2.64 8.96 7.34
C ALA A 61 1.39 9.03 6.45
N GLY A 62 1.42 9.86 5.42
CA GLY A 62 0.28 10.03 4.50
C GLY A 62 -0.09 8.76 3.75
N LEU A 63 0.90 7.90 3.45
CA LEU A 63 0.63 6.62 2.78
C LEU A 63 -0.20 5.69 3.67
N LEU A 64 0.10 5.60 4.96
CA LEU A 64 -0.72 4.83 5.92
C LEU A 64 -2.13 5.38 6.01
N TYR A 65 -2.27 6.69 6.09
CA TYR A 65 -3.58 7.34 6.18
C TYR A 65 -4.42 7.08 4.94
N HIS A 66 -3.83 7.23 3.77
CA HIS A 66 -4.49 6.94 2.50
C HIS A 66 -4.95 5.48 2.42
N THR A 67 -4.05 4.54 2.75
CA THR A 67 -4.35 3.10 2.73
C THR A 67 -5.47 2.74 3.71
N LYS A 68 -5.43 3.27 4.93
CA LYS A 68 -6.48 3.03 5.93
C LYS A 68 -7.84 3.50 5.43
N ARG A 69 -7.90 4.72 4.88
CA ARG A 69 -9.16 5.26 4.37
C ARG A 69 -9.71 4.45 3.21
N MET A 70 -8.84 4.00 2.31
CA MET A 70 -9.27 3.13 1.21
C MET A 70 -9.75 1.77 1.71
N LEU A 71 -9.13 1.21 2.75
CA LEU A 71 -9.62 -0.03 3.38
C LEU A 71 -11.01 0.15 3.95
N MET A 72 -11.25 1.24 4.67
CA MET A 72 -12.57 1.54 5.23
C MET A 72 -13.62 1.67 4.13
N THR A 73 -13.27 2.36 3.05
CA THR A 73 -14.16 2.50 1.88
C THR A 73 -14.43 1.14 1.23
N GLY A 74 -13.40 0.33 1.05
CA GLY A 74 -13.54 -1.02 0.48
C GLY A 74 -14.43 -1.92 1.33
N GLU A 75 -14.32 -1.84 2.64
CA GLU A 75 -15.19 -2.57 3.57
C GLU A 75 -16.66 -2.20 3.37
N ARG A 76 -16.96 -0.89 3.24
CA ARG A 76 -18.33 -0.41 2.99
C ARG A 76 -18.86 -0.86 1.63
N VAL A 77 -18.02 -0.81 0.61
CA VAL A 77 -18.38 -1.29 -0.73
C VAL A 77 -18.73 -2.78 -0.68
N CYS A 78 -17.95 -3.59 0.04
CA CYS A 78 -18.24 -5.03 0.19
C CYS A 78 -19.49 -5.31 1.00
N GLU A 79 -19.90 -4.42 1.88
CA GLU A 79 -21.19 -4.53 2.59
C GLU A 79 -22.37 -4.34 1.64
N VAL A 80 -22.23 -3.47 0.65
CA VAL A 80 -23.27 -3.19 -0.35
C VAL A 80 -23.26 -4.25 -1.46
N TYR A 81 -22.08 -4.57 -1.97
CA TYR A 81 -21.90 -5.54 -3.05
C TYR A 81 -21.37 -6.85 -2.48
N THR A 82 -22.27 -7.67 -1.97
CA THR A 82 -21.92 -8.88 -1.22
C THR A 82 -21.28 -10.00 -2.05
N ASN A 83 -21.32 -9.88 -3.38
CA ASN A 83 -20.68 -10.83 -4.28
C ASN A 83 -19.18 -10.57 -4.48
N LEU A 84 -18.64 -9.47 -3.94
CA LEU A 84 -17.22 -9.18 -4.04
C LEU A 84 -16.40 -10.06 -3.10
N ASN A 85 -15.21 -10.43 -3.54
CA ASN A 85 -14.24 -11.12 -2.68
C ASN A 85 -13.56 -10.08 -1.75
N ARG A 86 -13.96 -10.07 -0.50
CA ARG A 86 -13.48 -9.08 0.50
C ARG A 86 -11.98 -9.13 0.69
N ASP A 87 -11.41 -10.33 0.75
CA ASP A 87 -9.97 -10.49 0.94
C ASP A 87 -9.19 -9.95 -0.25
N MET A 88 -9.69 -10.20 -1.47
CA MET A 88 -9.06 -9.67 -2.69
C MET A 88 -9.11 -8.14 -2.74
N VAL A 89 -10.25 -7.55 -2.37
CA VAL A 89 -10.39 -6.09 -2.31
C VAL A 89 -9.42 -5.50 -1.29
N ALA A 90 -9.37 -6.06 -0.09
CA ALA A 90 -8.47 -5.59 0.96
C ALA A 90 -7.00 -5.76 0.57
N ALA A 91 -6.63 -6.89 -0.02
CA ALA A 91 -5.26 -7.13 -0.49
C ALA A 91 -4.88 -6.14 -1.58
N GLY A 92 -5.77 -5.89 -2.54
CA GLY A 92 -5.54 -4.89 -3.59
C GLY A 92 -5.30 -3.51 -3.03
N VAL A 93 -6.11 -3.10 -2.04
CA VAL A 93 -5.93 -1.81 -1.36
C VAL A 93 -4.58 -1.72 -0.67
N ILE A 94 -4.22 -2.74 0.10
CA ILE A 94 -2.95 -2.74 0.85
C ILE A 94 -1.75 -2.69 -0.09
N LEU A 95 -1.80 -3.43 -1.19
CA LEU A 95 -0.64 -3.63 -2.06
C LEU A 95 -0.49 -2.58 -3.17
N HIS A 96 -1.58 -1.90 -3.54
CA HIS A 96 -1.57 -1.08 -4.77
C HIS A 96 -0.55 0.05 -4.78
N ASP A 97 -0.25 0.64 -3.64
CA ASP A 97 0.66 1.78 -3.54
C ASP A 97 1.94 1.50 -2.75
N MET A 98 2.18 0.24 -2.32
CA MET A 98 3.35 -0.08 -1.49
C MET A 98 4.67 0.21 -2.19
N GLU A 99 4.73 0.11 -3.51
CA GLU A 99 5.96 0.42 -4.25
C GLU A 99 6.30 1.91 -4.28
N LYS A 100 5.42 2.78 -3.84
CA LYS A 100 5.76 4.19 -3.62
C LYS A 100 6.90 4.34 -2.61
N LEU A 101 7.08 3.36 -1.73
CA LEU A 101 8.21 3.33 -0.81
C LEU A 101 9.56 3.31 -1.53
N ASN A 102 9.60 2.83 -2.76
CA ASN A 102 10.80 2.80 -3.60
C ASN A 102 10.78 3.86 -4.71
N GLU A 103 9.61 4.37 -5.06
CA GLU A 103 9.48 5.39 -6.11
C GLU A 103 9.77 6.79 -5.59
N ILE A 104 9.22 7.14 -4.44
CA ILE A 104 9.37 8.47 -3.83
C ILE A 104 10.38 8.37 -2.69
N GLU A 105 11.51 9.08 -2.82
CA GLU A 105 12.48 9.16 -1.74
C GLU A 105 11.98 10.12 -0.67
N ALA A 106 12.07 9.73 0.59
CA ALA A 106 11.65 10.53 1.72
C ALA A 106 12.61 10.33 2.89
N GLU A 107 12.80 11.39 3.66
CA GLU A 107 13.53 11.34 4.92
C GLU A 107 12.61 10.91 6.06
N GLU A 108 13.17 10.54 7.21
CA GLU A 108 12.41 10.14 8.40
C GLU A 108 11.41 11.21 8.87
N ASP A 109 11.66 12.46 8.54
CA ASP A 109 10.74 13.57 8.87
C ASP A 109 9.54 13.65 7.92
N GLY A 110 9.45 12.77 6.93
CA GLY A 110 8.33 12.70 5.99
C GLY A 110 8.39 13.68 4.84
N ILE A 111 9.52 14.40 4.68
CA ILE A 111 9.69 15.33 3.56
C ILE A 111 10.14 14.53 2.34
N ALA A 112 9.34 14.57 1.28
CA ALA A 112 9.69 13.91 0.02
C ALA A 112 10.83 14.68 -0.66
N THR A 113 11.94 13.98 -0.93
CA THR A 113 13.15 14.58 -1.54
C THR A 113 13.22 14.39 -3.05
N GLY A 114 12.39 13.51 -3.62
CA GLY A 114 12.35 13.27 -5.05
C GLY A 114 11.96 11.83 -5.36
N TYR A 115 12.07 11.48 -6.62
CA TYR A 115 11.83 10.11 -7.07
C TYR A 115 13.17 9.38 -7.17
N SER A 116 13.21 8.09 -6.78
CA SER A 116 14.36 7.23 -7.00
C SER A 116 14.60 7.04 -8.50
N PHE A 117 15.77 6.52 -8.88
CA PHE A 117 16.07 6.19 -10.28
C PHE A 117 15.04 5.20 -10.84
N GLU A 118 14.73 4.14 -10.11
CA GLU A 118 13.72 3.17 -10.53
C GLU A 118 12.34 3.79 -10.65
N GLY A 119 11.98 4.65 -9.70
CA GLY A 119 10.70 5.36 -9.73
C GLY A 119 10.56 6.26 -10.94
N GLN A 120 11.64 6.93 -11.35
CA GLN A 120 11.66 7.75 -12.55
C GLN A 120 11.53 6.93 -13.83
N MET A 121 12.18 5.77 -13.88
CA MET A 121 12.23 4.93 -15.09
C MET A 121 11.02 4.04 -15.27
N LEU A 122 10.54 3.45 -14.19
CA LEU A 122 9.50 2.42 -14.25
C LEU A 122 8.15 2.87 -13.67
N GLY A 123 8.18 3.80 -12.72
CA GLY A 123 6.99 4.18 -11.98
C GLY A 123 6.57 3.11 -10.96
N HIS A 124 5.77 3.52 -9.97
CA HIS A 124 5.37 2.61 -8.89
C HIS A 124 4.48 1.45 -9.36
N ILE A 125 3.72 1.66 -10.43
CA ILE A 125 2.82 0.63 -10.96
C ILE A 125 3.61 -0.56 -11.48
N ILE A 126 4.58 -0.31 -12.36
CA ILE A 126 5.40 -1.38 -12.95
C ILE A 126 6.28 -2.04 -11.89
N GLN A 127 6.88 -1.25 -10.99
CA GLN A 127 7.65 -1.79 -9.88
C GLN A 127 6.81 -2.65 -8.97
N GLY A 128 5.56 -2.23 -8.70
CA GLY A 128 4.62 -2.99 -7.88
C GLY A 128 4.31 -4.34 -8.49
N VAL A 129 4.08 -4.39 -9.80
CA VAL A 129 3.85 -5.66 -10.51
C VAL A 129 5.08 -6.57 -10.42
N LYS A 130 6.27 -6.03 -10.65
CA LYS A 130 7.53 -6.80 -10.58
C LYS A 130 7.78 -7.39 -9.20
N VAL A 131 7.64 -6.57 -8.16
CA VAL A 131 7.88 -7.02 -6.78
C VAL A 131 6.83 -8.04 -6.37
N LEU A 132 5.58 -7.81 -6.73
CA LEU A 132 4.50 -8.73 -6.41
C LEU A 132 4.70 -10.08 -7.11
N ASP A 133 5.11 -10.07 -8.37
CA ASP A 133 5.41 -11.30 -9.12
C ASP A 133 6.50 -12.12 -8.43
N LYS A 134 7.58 -11.45 -8.00
CA LYS A 134 8.69 -12.08 -7.28
C LYS A 134 8.25 -12.63 -5.93
N LEU A 135 7.55 -11.85 -5.13
CA LEU A 135 7.09 -12.25 -3.79
C LEU A 135 6.10 -13.41 -3.86
N THR A 136 5.18 -13.38 -4.78
CA THR A 136 4.19 -14.45 -4.93
C THR A 136 4.86 -15.77 -5.34
N ALA A 137 5.88 -15.70 -6.20
CA ALA A 137 6.67 -16.87 -6.56
C ALA A 137 7.43 -17.43 -5.35
N GLU A 138 8.06 -16.57 -4.55
CA GLU A 138 8.79 -16.97 -3.35
C GLU A 138 7.89 -17.62 -2.29
N LEU A 139 6.66 -17.16 -2.16
CA LEU A 139 5.69 -17.66 -1.19
C LEU A 139 4.93 -18.89 -1.68
N GLY A 140 5.15 -19.34 -2.92
CA GLY A 140 4.38 -20.41 -3.51
C GLY A 140 2.92 -20.05 -3.74
N PHE A 141 2.65 -18.80 -4.00
CA PHE A 141 1.30 -18.24 -4.18
C PHE A 141 0.67 -18.80 -5.47
N PRO A 142 -0.64 -19.15 -5.46
CA PRO A 142 -1.31 -19.62 -6.68
C PRO A 142 -1.17 -18.62 -7.82
N ARG A 143 -0.73 -19.10 -8.97
CA ARG A 143 -0.36 -18.23 -10.11
C ARG A 143 -1.54 -17.39 -10.60
N GLU A 144 -2.73 -17.94 -10.65
CA GLU A 144 -3.92 -17.20 -11.09
C GLU A 144 -4.26 -16.05 -10.15
N LYS A 145 -4.18 -16.28 -8.83
CA LYS A 145 -4.40 -15.22 -7.85
C LYS A 145 -3.34 -14.12 -7.96
N ALA A 146 -2.08 -14.49 -8.18
CA ALA A 146 -0.99 -13.54 -8.37
C ALA A 146 -1.27 -12.64 -9.57
N ILE A 147 -1.68 -13.22 -10.68
CA ILE A 147 -2.02 -12.47 -11.90
C ILE A 147 -3.20 -11.54 -11.67
N MET A 148 -4.20 -11.96 -10.92
CA MET A 148 -5.35 -11.10 -10.58
C MET A 148 -4.93 -9.89 -9.77
N LEU A 149 -4.05 -10.06 -8.77
CA LEU A 149 -3.52 -8.96 -7.97
C LEU A 149 -2.67 -8.01 -8.81
N GLU A 150 -1.80 -8.57 -9.67
CA GLU A 150 -0.97 -7.79 -10.59
C GLU A 150 -1.83 -6.96 -11.54
N HIS A 151 -2.91 -7.55 -12.04
CA HIS A 151 -3.87 -6.84 -12.89
C HIS A 151 -4.54 -5.68 -12.15
N MET A 152 -4.94 -5.87 -10.90
CA MET A 152 -5.52 -4.80 -10.08
C MET A 152 -4.55 -3.64 -9.92
N ILE A 153 -3.29 -3.92 -9.63
CA ILE A 153 -2.25 -2.90 -9.48
C ILE A 153 -2.01 -2.19 -10.81
N LEU A 154 -1.87 -2.94 -11.89
CA LEU A 154 -1.61 -2.39 -13.22
C LEU A 154 -2.73 -1.47 -13.68
N SER A 155 -3.98 -1.80 -13.37
CA SER A 155 -5.15 -1.11 -13.91
C SER A 155 -5.68 0.04 -13.05
N HIS A 156 -5.22 0.21 -11.79
CA HIS A 156 -5.86 1.18 -10.88
C HIS A 156 -5.68 2.65 -11.28
N HIS A 157 -4.73 2.97 -12.15
CA HIS A 157 -4.53 4.31 -12.71
C HIS A 157 -5.05 4.48 -14.14
N TYR A 158 -5.58 3.44 -14.74
CA TYR A 158 -6.16 3.52 -16.07
C TYR A 158 -7.65 3.85 -15.96
N GLU A 159 -8.00 5.04 -16.38
CA GLU A 159 -9.38 5.49 -16.44
C GLU A 159 -9.84 5.65 -17.88
#